data_cfe4a15bd9f296a1b9974700d0b81f98
#
_entry.id   cfe4a15bd9f296a1b9974700d0b81f98
#
_cell.length_a   1.000
_cell.length_b   1.000
_cell.length_c   1.000
_cell.angle_alpha   90.00
_cell.angle_beta   90.00
_cell.angle_gamma   90.00
#
_symmetry.space_group_name_H-M   'P 1'
#
loop_
_entity.id
_entity.type
_entity.pdbx_description
1 polymer ?
#
loop_
_entity_poly.entity_id
_entity_poly.type
_entity_poly.pdbx_seq_one_letter_code
_entity_poly.pdbx_strand_id
1 'polypeptide(L)'
;MTAERFNPWRELASHPDVLLDIAHLKRGRLGITWHRQRVIQLDDGLDRVERRCVLAHELAHWERGPVPCTPWLAAKEEAACDLIAARRL
;
A
#
# COMPACT_ATOMS: atom_id res chain seq x y z
N MET A 1 20.78 -21.09 2.47
CA MET A 1 20.41 -19.81 1.85
C MET A 1 19.20 -19.22 2.57
N THR A 2 19.37 -18.10 3.20
CA THR A 2 18.26 -17.42 3.85
C THR A 2 17.46 -16.66 2.81
N ALA A 3 16.15 -16.88 2.76
CA ALA A 3 15.27 -16.07 1.93
C ALA A 3 15.31 -14.61 2.40
N GLU A 4 15.45 -13.67 1.47
CA GLU A 4 15.38 -12.27 1.82
C GLU A 4 13.99 -11.94 2.34
N ARG A 5 13.96 -11.21 3.45
CA ARG A 5 12.72 -10.72 4.02
C ARG A 5 12.15 -9.65 3.10
N PHE A 6 10.86 -9.71 2.83
CA PHE A 6 10.19 -8.67 2.04
C PHE A 6 10.39 -7.29 2.69
N ASN A 7 10.82 -6.33 1.87
CA ASN A 7 11.03 -4.97 2.30
C ASN A 7 10.20 -4.04 1.41
N PRO A 8 9.11 -3.44 1.95
CA PRO A 8 8.23 -2.59 1.14
C PRO A 8 8.93 -1.35 0.58
N TRP A 9 9.93 -0.82 1.27
CA TRP A 9 10.71 0.34 0.78
C TRP A 9 11.54 -0.02 -0.43
N ARG A 10 12.14 -1.21 -0.42
CA ARG A 10 12.89 -1.73 -1.56
C ARG A 10 11.96 -2.03 -2.72
N GLU A 11 10.79 -2.60 -2.45
CA GLU A 11 9.78 -2.85 -3.46
C GLU A 11 9.30 -1.55 -4.10
N LEU A 12 9.05 -0.51 -3.31
CA LEU A 12 8.69 0.81 -3.83
C LEU A 12 9.80 1.36 -4.74
N ALA A 13 11.05 1.21 -4.33
CA ALA A 13 12.20 1.67 -5.13
C ALA A 13 12.31 0.95 -6.48
N SER A 14 11.76 -0.26 -6.60
CA SER A 14 11.71 -1.00 -7.87
C SER A 14 10.65 -0.46 -8.84
N HIS A 15 9.82 0.48 -8.39
CA HIS A 15 8.81 1.16 -9.21
C HIS A 15 9.15 2.65 -9.30
N PRO A 16 10.14 3.04 -10.13
CA PRO A 16 10.62 4.43 -10.16
C PRO A 16 9.60 5.44 -10.67
N ASP A 17 8.53 4.98 -11.31
CA ASP A 17 7.43 5.80 -11.79
C ASP A 17 6.35 6.05 -10.72
N VAL A 18 6.48 5.44 -9.54
CA VAL A 18 5.55 5.63 -8.43
C VAL A 18 6.17 6.57 -7.40
N LEU A 19 5.44 7.61 -7.03
CA LEU A 19 5.87 8.57 -6.02
C LEU A 19 5.23 8.24 -4.68
N LEU A 20 6.01 8.37 -3.62
CA LEU A 20 5.50 8.29 -2.25
C LEU A 20 5.27 9.69 -1.73
N ASP A 21 4.09 9.92 -1.19
CA ASP A 21 3.70 11.20 -0.57
C ASP A 21 3.24 10.96 0.86
N ILE A 22 3.79 11.70 1.80
CA ILE A 22 3.37 11.68 3.20
C ILE A 22 2.46 12.89 3.40
N ALA A 23 1.22 12.65 3.75
CA ALA A 23 0.22 13.70 3.83
C ALA A 23 -0.76 13.43 4.99
N HIS A 24 -1.43 14.49 5.42
CA HIS A 24 -2.50 14.33 6.40
C HIS A 24 -3.75 13.82 5.68
N LEU A 25 -4.06 12.55 5.87
CA LEU A 25 -5.20 11.91 5.22
C LEU A 25 -6.47 12.11 6.02
N LYS A 26 -7.60 11.94 5.36
CA LYS A 26 -8.91 12.03 6.01
C LYS A 26 -9.02 11.01 7.13
N ARG A 27 -9.86 11.32 8.09
CA ARG A 27 -10.12 10.50 9.27
C ARG A 27 -10.32 9.03 8.94
N GLY A 28 -9.53 8.18 9.57
CA GLY A 28 -9.59 6.73 9.39
C GLY A 28 -8.83 6.18 8.19
N ARG A 29 -8.25 7.05 7.35
CA ARG A 29 -7.43 6.60 6.21
C ARG A 29 -5.97 6.55 6.62
N LEU A 30 -5.35 5.41 6.48
CA LEU A 30 -3.93 5.21 6.78
C LEU A 30 -3.05 5.33 5.54
N GLY A 31 -3.59 4.94 4.38
CA GLY A 31 -2.91 5.05 3.10
C GLY A 31 -3.88 5.05 1.94
N ILE A 32 -3.43 5.52 0.79
CA ILE A 32 -4.21 5.54 -0.45
C ILE A 32 -3.27 5.26 -1.61
N THR A 33 -3.71 4.41 -2.54
CA THR A 33 -3.01 4.20 -3.81
C THR A 33 -3.79 4.87 -4.93
N TRP A 34 -3.17 5.86 -5.56
CA TRP A 34 -3.71 6.59 -6.69
C TRP A 34 -3.09 6.02 -7.97
N HIS A 35 -3.76 5.06 -8.59
CA HIS A 35 -3.23 4.36 -9.77
C HIS A 35 -2.97 5.31 -10.95
N ARG A 36 -3.92 6.18 -11.22
CA ARG A 36 -3.86 7.09 -12.35
C ARG A 36 -2.73 8.11 -12.22
N GLN A 37 -2.57 8.64 -11.01
CA GLN A 37 -1.55 9.63 -10.69
C GLN A 37 -0.19 8.99 -10.39
N ARG A 38 -0.16 7.68 -10.17
CA ARG A 38 1.03 6.91 -9.78
C ARG A 38 1.62 7.42 -8.48
N VAL A 39 0.76 7.58 -7.49
CA VAL A 39 1.13 8.07 -6.16
C VAL A 39 0.59 7.11 -5.12
N ILE A 40 1.44 6.78 -4.15
CA ILE A 40 1.03 6.12 -2.91
C ILE A 40 1.16 7.16 -1.80
N GLN A 41 0.06 7.40 -1.08
CA GLN A 41 0.05 8.30 0.07
C GLN A 41 -0.02 7.50 1.36
N LEU A 42 0.76 7.92 2.35
CA LEU A 42 0.71 7.40 3.72
C LEU A 42 0.35 8.54 4.65
N ASP A 43 -0.45 8.25 5.68
CA ASP A 43 -0.82 9.25 6.67
C ASP A 43 0.40 9.72 7.46
N ASP A 44 0.46 11.00 7.74
CA ASP A 44 1.59 11.64 8.43
C ASP A 44 1.69 11.27 9.91
N GLY A 45 0.62 10.73 10.48
CA GLY A 45 0.57 10.30 11.88
C GLY A 45 1.09 8.89 12.15
N LEU A 46 1.47 8.15 11.09
CA LEU A 46 1.96 6.78 11.26
C LEU A 46 3.36 6.75 11.85
N ASP A 47 3.59 5.82 12.78
CA ASP A 47 4.94 5.54 13.25
C ASP A 47 5.70 4.68 12.22
N ARG A 48 6.95 4.35 12.55
CA ARG A 48 7.83 3.61 11.64
C ARG A 48 7.30 2.23 11.28
N VAL A 49 6.79 1.51 12.26
CA VAL A 49 6.24 0.15 12.05
C VAL A 49 4.96 0.22 11.24
N GLU A 50 4.08 1.15 11.59
CA GLU A 50 2.83 1.36 10.87
C GLU A 50 3.05 1.74 9.41
N ARG A 51 4.01 2.63 9.14
CA ARG A 51 4.37 3.00 7.76
C ARG A 51 4.78 1.79 6.94
N ARG A 52 5.57 0.90 7.52
CA ARG A 52 5.99 -0.32 6.85
C ARG A 52 4.79 -1.20 6.49
N CYS A 53 3.89 -1.40 7.43
CA CYS A 53 2.71 -2.24 7.24
C CYS A 53 1.74 -1.62 6.21
N VAL A 54 1.48 -0.34 6.33
CA VAL A 54 0.58 0.36 5.41
C VAL A 54 1.17 0.42 4.01
N LEU A 55 2.47 0.69 3.89
CA LEU A 55 3.12 0.68 2.57
C LEU A 55 3.02 -0.69 1.89
N ALA A 56 3.23 -1.78 2.63
CA ALA A 56 3.06 -3.13 2.08
C ALA A 56 1.63 -3.35 1.56
N HIS A 57 0.63 -2.85 2.27
CA HIS A 57 -0.78 -2.92 1.87
C HIS A 57 -1.03 -2.11 0.59
N GLU A 58 -0.55 -0.87 0.53
CA GLU A 58 -0.73 0.00 -0.64
C GLU A 58 0.03 -0.51 -1.87
N LEU A 59 1.20 -1.11 -1.68
CA LEU A 59 1.92 -1.76 -2.78
C LEU A 59 1.13 -2.95 -3.35
N ALA A 60 0.43 -3.69 -2.51
CA ALA A 60 -0.45 -4.76 -2.97
C ALA A 60 -1.58 -4.19 -3.84
N HIS A 61 -2.19 -3.06 -3.44
CA HIS A 61 -3.16 -2.34 -4.28
C HIS A 61 -2.57 -1.94 -5.62
N TRP A 62 -1.36 -1.40 -5.60
CA TRP A 62 -0.66 -0.98 -6.82
C TRP A 62 -0.46 -2.14 -7.78
N GLU A 63 0.03 -3.27 -7.28
CA GLU A 63 0.31 -4.47 -8.08
C GLU A 63 -0.96 -5.09 -8.67
N ARG A 64 -2.06 -5.06 -7.91
CA ARG A 64 -3.34 -5.63 -8.35
C ARG A 64 -4.08 -4.74 -9.34
N GLY A 65 -3.75 -3.47 -9.37
CA GLY A 65 -4.38 -2.50 -10.26
C GLY A 65 -5.70 -1.93 -9.74
N PRO A 66 -6.30 -0.99 -10.49
CA PRO A 66 -7.53 -0.35 -10.08
C PRO A 66 -8.71 -1.29 -10.07
N VAL A 67 -9.67 -1.05 -9.17
CA VAL A 67 -10.87 -1.87 -8.96
C VAL A 67 -12.10 -1.01 -9.24
N PRO A 68 -13.17 -1.58 -9.86
CA PRO A 68 -14.43 -0.85 -10.03
C PRO A 68 -14.98 -0.33 -8.71
N CYS A 69 -15.60 0.85 -8.75
CA CYS A 69 -16.15 1.52 -7.57
C CYS A 69 -17.46 0.89 -7.09
N THR A 70 -17.45 -0.38 -6.71
CA THR A 70 -18.58 -1.00 -6.04
C THR A 70 -18.16 -1.38 -4.63
N PRO A 71 -19.00 -1.11 -3.60
CA PRO A 71 -18.63 -1.40 -2.20
C PRO A 71 -18.21 -2.84 -1.96
N TRP A 72 -18.88 -3.79 -2.62
CA TRP A 72 -18.59 -5.21 -2.46
C TRP A 72 -17.21 -5.58 -3.02
N LEU A 73 -16.87 -5.09 -4.21
CA LEU A 73 -15.57 -5.35 -4.83
C LEU A 73 -14.45 -4.62 -4.09
N ALA A 74 -14.72 -3.42 -3.58
CA ALA A 74 -13.78 -2.67 -2.78
C ALA A 74 -13.43 -3.42 -1.48
N ALA A 75 -14.44 -3.97 -0.80
CA ALA A 75 -14.21 -4.75 0.42
C ALA A 75 -13.40 -6.01 0.16
N LYS A 76 -13.68 -6.70 -0.95
CA LYS A 76 -12.92 -7.88 -1.38
C LYS A 76 -11.47 -7.55 -1.67
N GLU A 77 -11.24 -6.42 -2.33
CA GLU A 77 -9.90 -5.95 -2.67
C GLU A 77 -9.10 -5.60 -1.42
N GLU A 78 -9.72 -4.91 -0.47
CA GLU A 78 -9.07 -4.60 0.81
C GLU A 78 -8.65 -5.86 1.56
N ALA A 79 -9.52 -6.86 1.62
CA ALA A 79 -9.23 -8.14 2.24
C ALA A 79 -8.07 -8.88 1.54
N ALA A 80 -8.03 -8.85 0.21
CA ALA A 80 -6.94 -9.45 -0.56
C ALA A 80 -5.61 -8.75 -0.29
N CYS A 81 -5.61 -7.42 -0.25
CA CYS A 81 -4.39 -6.63 0.02
C CYS A 81 -3.89 -6.83 1.44
N ASP A 82 -4.80 -6.92 2.42
CA ASP A 82 -4.44 -7.25 3.81
C ASP A 82 -3.74 -8.60 3.89
N LEU A 83 -4.28 -9.59 3.21
CA LEU A 83 -3.70 -10.94 3.21
C LEU A 83 -2.32 -10.97 2.55
N ILE A 84 -2.17 -10.29 1.41
CA ILE A 84 -0.88 -10.20 0.71
C ILE A 84 0.16 -9.52 1.60
N ALA A 85 -0.19 -8.40 2.20
CA ALA A 85 0.71 -7.67 3.09
C ALA A 85 1.12 -8.52 4.30
N ALA A 86 0.15 -9.19 4.93
CA ALA A 86 0.41 -10.06 6.08
C ALA A 86 1.36 -11.20 5.73
N ARG A 87 1.21 -11.79 4.55
CA ARG A 87 2.08 -12.89 4.10
C ARG A 87 3.50 -12.43 3.78
N ARG A 88 3.65 -11.19 3.33
CA ARG A 88 4.95 -10.62 2.97
C ARG A 88 5.74 -10.13 4.18
N LEU A 89 5.05 -9.72 5.22
CA LEU A 89 5.66 -9.18 6.43
C LEU A 89 5.82 -10.26 7.51
#